data_c7d7f60c83e0c26ec68eb872b633b99c
#
_entry.id   c7d7f60c83e0c26ec68eb872b633b99c
#
_cell.length_a   1.000
_cell.length_b   1.000
_cell.length_c   1.000
_cell.angle_alpha   90.00
_cell.angle_beta   90.00
_cell.angle_gamma   90.00
#
_symmetry.space_group_name_H-M   'P 1'
#
loop_
_entity.id
_entity.type
_entity.pdbx_description
1 polymer ?
#
loop_
_entity_poly.entity_id
_entity_poly.type
_entity_poly.pdbx_seq_one_letter_code
_entity_poly.pdbx_strand_id
1 'polypeptide(L)'
;TDSEKPANYWKVLKNRLKKEGSQLVTICNQLKMKAADGKFYKTDALDVEGCLRLVQSVPSPKAEPVKLWLARVGYERMKEMSDPSIAIDRARETYQKLGRSEKWIQQRMMGQETRNKLTDYWKEHEITESEEFAILTNIIHQEWTGLSVKEHKSLKGLKSQNLRDHMSEAELIFTALAELSTRQIAESENATGM
;
A
#
# COMPACT_ATOMS: atom_id res chain seq x y z
N THR A 1 17.89 21.42 1.16
CA THR A 1 18.28 22.78 1.46
C THR A 1 19.72 22.98 1.00
N ASP A 2 20.04 24.14 0.45
CA ASP A 2 21.43 24.50 0.09
C ASP A 2 22.20 25.07 1.29
N SER A 3 22.01 24.50 2.48
CA SER A 3 22.71 24.95 3.68
C SER A 3 24.18 24.51 3.63
N GLU A 4 25.09 25.47 3.75
CA GLU A 4 26.53 25.21 3.88
C GLU A 4 26.88 24.37 5.11
N LYS A 5 26.01 24.38 6.13
CA LYS A 5 26.17 23.62 7.39
C LYS A 5 24.93 22.79 7.68
N PRO A 6 24.72 21.64 6.98
CA PRO A 6 23.50 20.85 7.11
C PRO A 6 23.18 20.38 8.54
N ALA A 7 24.20 19.98 9.29
CA ALA A 7 24.03 19.53 10.70
C ALA A 7 23.50 20.65 11.61
N ASN A 8 24.01 21.88 11.44
CA ASN A 8 23.54 23.03 12.18
C ASN A 8 22.11 23.41 11.80
N TYR A 9 21.81 23.41 10.50
CA TYR A 9 20.45 23.65 10.01
C TYR A 9 19.46 22.66 10.63
N TRP A 10 19.80 21.37 10.65
CA TRP A 10 18.96 20.34 11.25
C TRP A 10 18.73 20.55 12.75
N LYS A 11 19.77 20.92 13.49
CA LYS A 11 19.67 21.25 14.91
C LYS A 11 18.71 22.43 15.16
N VAL A 12 18.84 23.51 14.38
CA VAL A 12 17.97 24.68 14.48
C VAL A 12 16.53 24.32 14.14
N LEU A 13 16.32 23.57 13.06
CA LEU A 13 14.99 23.11 12.66
C LEU A 13 14.33 22.23 13.73
N LYS A 14 15.05 21.27 14.31
CA LYS A 14 14.53 20.45 15.43
C LYS A 14 14.13 21.31 16.62
N ASN A 15 14.94 22.31 17.01
CA ASN A 15 14.62 23.18 18.10
C ASN A 15 13.36 24.02 17.84
N ARG A 16 13.17 24.49 16.61
CA ARG A 16 11.96 25.20 16.20
C ARG A 16 10.73 24.30 16.28
N LEU A 17 10.80 23.12 15.68
CA LEU A 17 9.71 22.13 15.71
C LEU A 17 9.33 21.73 17.13
N LYS A 18 10.30 21.58 18.01
CA LYS A 18 10.05 21.31 19.43
C LYS A 18 9.30 22.46 20.12
N LYS A 19 9.68 23.71 19.84
CA LYS A 19 8.99 24.89 20.38
C LYS A 19 7.57 25.05 19.85
N GLU A 20 7.33 24.62 18.60
CA GLU A 20 6.02 24.60 17.95
C GLU A 20 5.13 23.43 18.43
N GLY A 21 5.62 22.57 19.34
CA GLY A 21 4.89 21.40 19.84
C GLY A 21 4.76 20.27 18.81
N SER A 22 5.60 20.29 17.76
CA SER A 22 5.57 19.27 16.73
C SER A 22 6.02 17.90 17.23
N GLN A 23 5.23 16.87 17.00
CA GLN A 23 5.57 15.48 17.36
C GLN A 23 6.70 14.89 16.51
N LEU A 24 7.12 15.54 15.42
CA LEU A 24 8.21 15.08 14.55
C LEU A 24 9.51 14.79 15.29
N VAL A 25 9.80 15.56 16.34
CA VAL A 25 11.03 15.36 17.12
C VAL A 25 10.92 14.11 17.99
N THR A 26 9.71 13.76 18.43
CA THR A 26 9.43 12.58 19.26
C THR A 26 9.47 11.28 18.48
N ILE A 27 8.98 11.30 17.22
CA ILE A 27 8.97 10.12 16.33
C ILE A 27 10.29 9.90 15.59
N CYS A 28 11.25 10.83 15.74
CA CYS A 28 12.57 10.74 15.13
C CYS A 28 13.43 9.71 15.89
N ASN A 29 13.74 8.60 15.24
CA ASN A 29 14.56 7.53 15.78
C ASN A 29 16.04 7.76 15.46
N GLN A 30 16.93 7.38 16.39
CA GLN A 30 18.37 7.38 16.12
C GLN A 30 18.85 5.98 15.73
N LEU A 31 19.29 5.84 14.48
CA LEU A 31 19.86 4.62 13.95
C LEU A 31 21.37 4.74 13.76
N LYS A 32 22.11 3.65 13.99
CA LYS A 32 23.53 3.56 13.62
C LYS A 32 23.60 3.24 12.13
N MET A 33 24.02 4.20 11.31
CA MET A 33 24.15 4.06 9.88
C MET A 33 25.62 4.15 9.45
N LYS A 34 26.01 3.31 8.49
CA LYS A 34 27.36 3.32 7.93
C LYS A 34 27.52 4.49 6.97
N ALA A 35 28.52 5.33 7.20
CA ALA A 35 28.84 6.45 6.32
C ALA A 35 29.85 6.05 5.23
N ALA A 36 30.12 6.96 4.29
CA ALA A 36 31.04 6.73 3.18
C ALA A 36 32.49 6.47 3.63
N ASP A 37 32.87 6.94 4.82
CA ASP A 37 34.18 6.66 5.44
C ASP A 37 34.29 5.26 6.09
N GLY A 38 33.23 4.45 5.99
CA GLY A 38 33.14 3.12 6.55
C GLY A 38 32.78 3.05 8.03
N LYS A 39 32.71 4.18 8.73
CA LYS A 39 32.36 4.25 10.16
C LYS A 39 30.84 4.34 10.37
N PHE A 40 30.40 3.98 11.58
CA PHE A 40 29.01 4.03 11.98
C PHE A 40 28.73 5.30 12.82
N TYR A 41 27.73 6.07 12.38
CA TYR A 41 27.29 7.26 13.08
C TYR A 41 25.83 7.13 13.49
N LYS A 42 25.48 7.71 14.62
CA LYS A 42 24.07 7.90 15.02
C LYS A 42 23.44 8.93 14.09
N THR A 43 22.44 8.49 13.33
CA THR A 43 21.75 9.32 12.34
C THR A 43 20.28 9.35 12.70
N ASP A 44 19.70 10.54 12.71
CA ASP A 44 18.27 10.72 12.89
C ASP A 44 17.52 10.18 11.68
N ALA A 45 16.53 9.32 11.91
CA ALA A 45 15.73 8.66 10.88
C ALA A 45 14.23 8.86 11.16
N LEU A 46 13.46 9.04 10.10
CA LEU A 46 12.01 9.13 10.11
C LEU A 46 11.44 8.12 9.14
N ASP A 47 10.22 7.68 9.37
CA ASP A 47 9.44 6.97 8.37
C ASP A 47 9.01 7.91 7.23
N VAL A 48 8.30 7.37 6.24
CA VAL A 48 7.86 8.14 5.08
C VAL A 48 6.91 9.27 5.47
N GLU A 49 5.98 9.01 6.39
CA GLU A 49 5.02 10.00 6.87
C GLU A 49 5.73 11.16 7.60
N GLY A 50 6.65 10.84 8.50
CA GLY A 50 7.48 11.81 9.19
C GLY A 50 8.34 12.64 8.24
N CYS A 51 8.90 12.02 7.18
CA CYS A 51 9.64 12.74 6.14
C CYS A 51 8.74 13.73 5.37
N LEU A 52 7.55 13.32 4.96
CA LEU A 52 6.58 14.18 4.28
C LEU A 52 6.14 15.34 5.17
N ARG A 53 5.91 15.08 6.46
CA ARG A 53 5.57 16.11 7.44
C ARG A 53 6.75 17.08 7.67
N LEU A 54 7.98 16.56 7.71
CA LEU A 54 9.18 17.36 7.86
C LEU A 54 9.36 18.35 6.72
N VAL A 55 9.18 17.90 5.47
CA VAL A 55 9.31 18.75 4.27
C VAL A 55 8.37 19.95 4.31
N GLN A 56 7.16 19.82 4.86
CA GLN A 56 6.23 20.93 5.03
C GLN A 56 6.78 22.03 5.95
N SER A 57 7.62 21.67 6.91
CA SER A 57 8.23 22.58 7.88
C SER A 57 9.54 23.23 7.39
N VAL A 58 10.07 22.78 6.25
CA VAL A 58 11.33 23.31 5.68
C VAL A 58 11.07 24.59 4.89
N PRO A 59 11.57 25.76 5.31
CA PRO A 59 11.45 27.00 4.57
C PRO A 59 12.52 27.06 3.45
N SER A 60 12.31 26.35 2.37
CA SER A 60 13.23 26.30 1.24
C SER A 60 12.47 26.24 -0.08
N PRO A 61 12.87 27.00 -1.12
CA PRO A 61 12.29 26.89 -2.45
C PRO A 61 12.35 25.45 -3.01
N LYS A 62 13.38 24.67 -2.64
CA LYS A 62 13.50 23.26 -3.04
C LYS A 62 12.43 22.34 -2.41
N ALA A 63 11.84 22.74 -1.30
CA ALA A 63 10.75 22.01 -0.67
C ALA A 63 9.38 22.34 -1.29
N GLU A 64 9.26 23.45 -1.99
CA GLU A 64 8.00 23.96 -2.52
C GLU A 64 7.29 23.01 -3.49
N PRO A 65 7.98 22.35 -4.44
CA PRO A 65 7.33 21.38 -5.33
C PRO A 65 6.67 20.22 -4.56
N VAL A 66 7.31 19.76 -3.49
CA VAL A 66 6.78 18.67 -2.65
C VAL A 66 5.59 19.16 -1.83
N LYS A 67 5.63 20.39 -1.31
CA LYS A 67 4.50 20.98 -0.57
C LYS A 67 3.28 21.16 -1.48
N LEU A 68 3.48 21.66 -2.70
CA LEU A 68 2.41 21.79 -3.70
C LEU A 68 1.83 20.43 -4.08
N TRP A 69 2.68 19.42 -4.26
CA TRP A 69 2.24 18.06 -4.54
C TRP A 69 1.40 17.51 -3.38
N LEU A 70 1.85 17.66 -2.13
CA LEU A 70 1.10 17.24 -0.94
C LEU A 70 -0.26 17.94 -0.83
N ALA A 71 -0.32 19.25 -1.09
CA ALA A 71 -1.57 19.99 -1.10
C ALA A 71 -2.54 19.47 -2.16
N ARG A 72 -2.04 19.14 -3.36
CA ARG A 72 -2.84 18.54 -4.44
C ARG A 72 -3.38 17.17 -4.04
N VAL A 73 -2.51 16.28 -3.55
CA VAL A 73 -2.91 14.93 -3.10
C VAL A 73 -3.96 15.00 -1.99
N GLY A 74 -3.76 15.90 -1.02
CA GLY A 74 -4.75 16.14 0.04
C GLY A 74 -6.10 16.61 -0.49
N TYR A 75 -6.09 17.55 -1.42
CA TYR A 75 -7.32 18.06 -2.05
C TYR A 75 -8.03 16.98 -2.89
N GLU A 76 -7.27 16.19 -3.67
CA GLU A 76 -7.82 15.06 -4.43
C GLU A 76 -8.48 14.04 -3.49
N ARG A 77 -7.83 13.74 -2.36
CA ARG A 77 -8.41 12.85 -1.35
C ARG A 77 -9.71 13.39 -0.72
N MET A 78 -9.77 14.69 -0.46
CA MET A 78 -11.00 15.32 0.04
C MET A 78 -12.15 15.22 -0.98
N LYS A 79 -11.86 15.36 -2.28
CA LYS A 79 -12.85 15.14 -3.33
C LYS A 79 -13.35 13.70 -3.36
N GLU A 80 -12.45 12.73 -3.27
CA GLU A 80 -12.81 11.30 -3.22
C GLU A 80 -13.67 10.95 -2.01
N MET A 81 -13.49 11.63 -0.87
CA MET A 81 -14.37 11.45 0.30
C MET A 81 -15.80 11.97 0.06
N SER A 82 -15.96 13.00 -0.79
CA SER A 82 -17.25 13.54 -1.17
C SER A 82 -17.90 12.75 -2.31
N ASP A 83 -17.10 12.21 -3.22
CA ASP A 83 -17.52 11.39 -4.35
C ASP A 83 -16.56 10.20 -4.53
N PRO A 84 -16.89 9.04 -3.95
CA PRO A 84 -16.06 7.83 -4.04
C PRO A 84 -15.83 7.31 -5.48
N SER A 85 -16.66 7.69 -6.46
CA SER A 85 -16.50 7.28 -7.87
C SER A 85 -15.17 7.77 -8.45
N ILE A 86 -14.69 8.93 -8.01
CA ILE A 86 -13.42 9.52 -8.42
C ILE A 86 -12.23 8.57 -8.11
N ALA A 87 -12.27 7.88 -6.97
CA ALA A 87 -11.23 6.92 -6.62
C ALA A 87 -11.23 5.71 -7.55
N ILE A 88 -12.41 5.25 -7.99
CA ILE A 88 -12.57 4.16 -8.96
C ILE A 88 -12.01 4.58 -10.33
N ASP A 89 -12.36 5.77 -10.79
CA ASP A 89 -11.89 6.31 -12.07
C ASP A 89 -10.35 6.51 -12.04
N ARG A 90 -9.80 7.04 -10.95
CA ARG A 90 -8.35 7.15 -10.78
C ARG A 90 -7.63 5.80 -10.80
N ALA A 91 -8.22 4.76 -10.21
CA ALA A 91 -7.67 3.42 -10.27
C ALA A 91 -7.66 2.88 -11.72
N ARG A 92 -8.74 3.10 -12.45
CA ARG A 92 -8.89 2.75 -13.87
C ARG A 92 -7.85 3.44 -14.75
N GLU A 93 -7.74 4.76 -14.61
CA GLU A 93 -6.71 5.56 -15.32
C GLU A 93 -5.29 5.10 -15.02
N THR A 94 -5.02 4.71 -13.76
CA THR A 94 -3.70 4.21 -13.36
C THR A 94 -3.35 2.94 -14.12
N TYR A 95 -4.27 1.98 -14.23
CA TYR A 95 -4.05 0.76 -15.00
C TYR A 95 -3.94 1.03 -16.50
N GLN A 96 -4.69 1.99 -17.04
CA GLN A 96 -4.56 2.41 -18.45
C GLN A 96 -3.17 2.99 -18.72
N LYS A 97 -2.65 3.86 -17.85
CA LYS A 97 -1.28 4.41 -17.94
C LYS A 97 -0.19 3.33 -17.85
N LEU A 98 -0.48 2.22 -17.16
CA LEU A 98 0.38 1.03 -17.11
C LEU A 98 0.23 0.12 -18.35
N GLY A 99 -0.55 0.53 -19.35
CA GLY A 99 -0.73 -0.20 -20.61
C GLY A 99 -1.66 -1.40 -20.51
N ARG A 100 -2.50 -1.49 -19.47
CA ARG A 100 -3.48 -2.57 -19.35
C ARG A 100 -4.66 -2.36 -20.30
N SER A 101 -5.15 -3.45 -20.93
CA SER A 101 -6.33 -3.40 -21.79
C SER A 101 -7.59 -3.14 -20.97
N GLU A 102 -8.61 -2.56 -21.59
CA GLU A 102 -9.90 -2.30 -20.93
C GLU A 102 -10.54 -3.59 -20.38
N LYS A 103 -10.46 -4.69 -21.12
CA LYS A 103 -10.93 -6.01 -20.68
C LYS A 103 -10.21 -6.48 -19.42
N TRP A 104 -8.88 -6.33 -19.37
CA TRP A 104 -8.10 -6.68 -18.20
C TRP A 104 -8.50 -5.83 -16.99
N ILE A 105 -8.66 -4.53 -17.18
CA ILE A 105 -9.06 -3.59 -16.11
C ILE A 105 -10.43 -3.98 -15.56
N GLN A 106 -11.38 -4.28 -16.43
CA GLN A 106 -12.71 -4.72 -16.02
C GLN A 106 -12.64 -6.00 -15.17
N GLN A 107 -11.90 -7.03 -15.61
CA GLN A 107 -11.72 -8.26 -14.84
C GLN A 107 -11.03 -8.02 -13.50
N ARG A 108 -10.01 -7.15 -13.47
CA ARG A 108 -9.29 -6.81 -12.25
C ARG A 108 -10.19 -6.13 -11.21
N MET A 109 -11.08 -5.24 -11.64
CA MET A 109 -12.02 -4.52 -10.77
C MET A 109 -13.15 -5.45 -10.30
N MET A 110 -13.72 -6.27 -11.19
CA MET A 110 -14.73 -7.28 -10.81
C MET A 110 -14.17 -8.30 -9.82
N GLY A 111 -12.94 -8.77 -10.03
CA GLY A 111 -12.25 -9.67 -9.12
C GLY A 111 -12.00 -9.05 -7.73
N GLN A 112 -11.84 -7.72 -7.64
CA GLN A 112 -11.72 -7.05 -6.35
C GLN A 112 -13.05 -7.11 -5.57
N GLU A 113 -14.18 -6.90 -6.23
CA GLU A 113 -15.49 -7.00 -5.58
C GLU A 113 -15.81 -8.43 -5.13
N THR A 114 -15.52 -9.43 -6.00
CA THR A 114 -15.68 -10.85 -5.66
C THR A 114 -14.86 -11.20 -4.41
N ARG A 115 -13.62 -10.72 -4.35
CA ARG A 115 -12.73 -10.91 -3.20
C ARG A 115 -13.29 -10.25 -1.93
N ASN A 116 -13.79 -9.03 -2.04
CA ASN A 116 -14.37 -8.32 -0.89
C ASN A 116 -15.55 -9.11 -0.31
N LYS A 117 -16.48 -9.57 -1.15
CA LYS A 117 -17.62 -10.39 -0.72
C LYS A 117 -17.21 -11.67 0.00
N LEU A 118 -16.16 -12.36 -0.49
CA LEU A 118 -15.63 -13.54 0.17
C LEU A 118 -15.00 -13.21 1.54
N THR A 119 -14.20 -12.14 1.61
CA THR A 119 -13.57 -11.75 2.87
C THR A 119 -14.55 -11.21 3.90
N ASP A 120 -15.64 -10.56 3.44
CA ASP A 120 -16.70 -10.11 4.34
C ASP A 120 -17.49 -11.29 4.87
N TYR A 121 -17.81 -12.29 4.02
CA TYR A 121 -18.38 -13.56 4.48
C TYR A 121 -17.51 -14.21 5.58
N TRP A 122 -16.20 -14.32 5.37
CA TRP A 122 -15.29 -14.88 6.36
C TRP A 122 -15.31 -14.14 7.69
N LYS A 123 -15.32 -12.80 7.67
CA LYS A 123 -15.40 -11.96 8.90
C LYS A 123 -16.72 -12.21 9.67
N GLU A 124 -17.81 -12.37 8.96
CA GLU A 124 -19.13 -12.64 9.55
C GLU A 124 -19.24 -14.08 10.10
N HIS A 125 -18.31 -14.98 9.70
CA HIS A 125 -18.30 -16.40 10.04
C HIS A 125 -17.02 -16.82 10.81
N GLU A 126 -16.63 -16.00 11.80
CA GLU A 126 -15.61 -16.29 12.80
C GLU A 126 -14.14 -16.27 12.33
N ILE A 127 -13.85 -15.83 11.11
CA ILE A 127 -12.47 -15.59 10.66
C ILE A 127 -12.07 -14.17 11.04
N THR A 128 -11.19 -14.00 12.04
CA THR A 128 -10.82 -12.70 12.59
C THR A 128 -9.35 -12.35 12.40
N GLU A 129 -8.47 -13.34 12.39
CA GLU A 129 -7.04 -13.14 12.37
C GLU A 129 -6.51 -13.00 10.92
N SER A 130 -5.59 -12.05 10.70
CA SER A 130 -5.04 -11.81 9.37
C SER A 130 -4.31 -13.03 8.78
N GLU A 131 -3.77 -13.90 9.64
CA GLU A 131 -3.12 -15.14 9.25
C GLU A 131 -4.11 -16.14 8.67
N GLU A 132 -5.32 -16.26 9.22
CA GLU A 132 -6.39 -17.11 8.72
C GLU A 132 -6.82 -16.71 7.31
N PHE A 133 -7.01 -15.38 7.06
CA PHE A 133 -7.28 -14.87 5.71
C PHE A 133 -6.17 -15.21 4.72
N ALA A 134 -4.91 -15.18 5.16
CA ALA A 134 -3.78 -15.52 4.33
C ALA A 134 -3.74 -17.01 3.99
N ILE A 135 -4.03 -17.89 4.96
CA ILE A 135 -4.09 -19.35 4.80
C ILE A 135 -5.21 -19.71 3.83
N LEU A 136 -6.44 -19.26 4.08
CA LEU A 136 -7.60 -19.54 3.23
C LEU A 136 -7.38 -19.04 1.79
N THR A 137 -6.83 -17.83 1.64
CA THR A 137 -6.47 -17.29 0.33
C THR A 137 -5.46 -18.18 -0.39
N ASN A 138 -4.47 -18.68 0.33
CA ASN A 138 -3.44 -19.54 -0.25
C ASN A 138 -4.01 -20.91 -0.66
N ILE A 139 -4.90 -21.49 0.15
CA ILE A 139 -5.61 -22.75 -0.18
C ILE A 139 -6.40 -22.58 -1.49
N ILE A 140 -7.27 -21.56 -1.56
CA ILE A 140 -8.06 -21.29 -2.79
C ILE A 140 -7.14 -21.11 -4.01
N HIS A 141 -6.03 -20.39 -3.81
CA HIS A 141 -5.08 -20.14 -4.89
C HIS A 141 -4.40 -21.44 -5.36
N GLN A 142 -4.02 -22.33 -4.44
CA GLN A 142 -3.39 -23.62 -4.74
C GLN A 142 -4.34 -24.56 -5.49
N GLU A 143 -5.62 -24.58 -5.12
CA GLU A 143 -6.60 -25.47 -5.75
C GLU A 143 -6.75 -25.26 -7.26
N TRP A 144 -6.68 -24.02 -7.74
CA TRP A 144 -6.81 -23.75 -9.17
C TRP A 144 -5.47 -23.60 -9.91
N THR A 145 -4.37 -23.28 -9.21
CA THR A 145 -3.05 -23.07 -9.84
C THR A 145 -2.09 -24.25 -9.68
N GLY A 146 -2.27 -25.07 -8.65
CA GLY A 146 -1.26 -26.02 -8.19
C GLY A 146 -0.08 -25.37 -7.45
N LEU A 147 -0.09 -24.05 -7.26
CA LEU A 147 1.02 -23.28 -6.67
C LEU A 147 0.52 -22.47 -5.47
N SER A 148 1.36 -22.32 -4.46
CA SER A 148 1.14 -21.30 -3.43
C SER A 148 1.25 -19.88 -4.03
N VAL A 149 0.64 -18.90 -3.39
CA VAL A 149 0.78 -17.48 -3.76
C VAL A 149 2.24 -17.06 -3.85
N LYS A 150 3.09 -17.56 -2.95
CA LYS A 150 4.53 -17.27 -2.92
C LYS A 150 5.26 -17.86 -4.13
N GLU A 151 4.97 -19.11 -4.47
CA GLU A 151 5.56 -19.79 -5.64
C GLU A 151 5.11 -19.12 -6.94
N HIS A 152 3.83 -18.77 -7.05
CA HIS A 152 3.33 -18.06 -8.23
C HIS A 152 3.96 -16.66 -8.38
N LYS A 153 4.16 -15.92 -7.28
CA LYS A 153 4.94 -14.67 -7.29
C LYS A 153 6.38 -14.92 -7.79
N SER A 154 7.03 -15.95 -7.27
CA SER A 154 8.39 -16.32 -7.69
C SER A 154 8.47 -16.65 -9.17
N LEU A 155 7.51 -17.44 -9.68
CA LEU A 155 7.41 -17.78 -11.11
C LEU A 155 7.30 -16.53 -12.00
N LYS A 156 6.58 -15.49 -11.54
CA LYS A 156 6.44 -14.20 -12.22
C LYS A 156 7.59 -13.21 -11.94
N GLY A 157 8.62 -13.60 -11.18
CA GLY A 157 9.74 -12.72 -10.81
C GLY A 157 9.37 -11.59 -9.87
N LEU A 158 8.28 -11.72 -9.11
CA LEU A 158 7.77 -10.71 -8.20
C LEU A 158 8.36 -10.88 -6.79
N LYS A 159 8.62 -9.76 -6.11
CA LYS A 159 9.08 -9.73 -4.70
C LYS A 159 7.92 -9.36 -3.76
N SER A 160 7.61 -8.07 -3.67
CA SER A 160 6.57 -7.52 -2.78
C SER A 160 5.30 -7.07 -3.52
N GLN A 161 5.34 -7.05 -4.85
CA GLN A 161 4.24 -6.54 -5.69
C GLN A 161 2.96 -7.39 -5.48
N ASN A 162 1.81 -6.78 -5.76
CA ASN A 162 0.54 -7.49 -5.74
C ASN A 162 0.49 -8.47 -6.92
N LEU A 163 0.29 -9.76 -6.64
CA LEU A 163 0.27 -10.82 -7.66
C LEU A 163 -0.80 -10.56 -8.72
N ARG A 164 -2.01 -10.11 -8.32
CA ARG A 164 -3.13 -9.89 -9.25
C ARG A 164 -2.86 -8.81 -10.28
N ASP A 165 -2.04 -7.82 -9.96
CA ASP A 165 -1.67 -6.76 -10.91
C ASP A 165 -0.70 -7.26 -12.00
N HIS A 166 -0.16 -8.47 -11.81
CA HIS A 166 0.74 -9.16 -12.75
C HIS A 166 0.14 -10.44 -13.35
N MET A 167 -1.14 -10.72 -13.09
CA MET A 167 -1.89 -11.80 -13.71
C MET A 167 -2.34 -11.43 -15.11
N SER A 168 -2.45 -12.43 -15.98
CA SER A 168 -3.16 -12.33 -17.25
C SER A 168 -4.67 -12.20 -17.02
N GLU A 169 -5.42 -11.83 -18.07
CA GLU A 169 -6.89 -11.78 -18.01
C GLU A 169 -7.50 -13.13 -17.61
N ALA A 170 -7.00 -14.22 -18.16
CA ALA A 170 -7.45 -15.58 -17.83
C ALA A 170 -7.19 -15.93 -16.36
N GLU A 171 -6.00 -15.63 -15.83
CA GLU A 171 -5.68 -15.88 -14.44
C GLU A 171 -6.58 -15.06 -13.48
N LEU A 172 -6.93 -13.83 -13.85
CA LEU A 172 -7.88 -13.01 -13.07
C LEU A 172 -9.27 -13.64 -13.05
N ILE A 173 -9.75 -14.16 -14.20
CA ILE A 173 -11.04 -14.83 -14.30
C ILE A 173 -11.06 -16.10 -13.45
N PHE A 174 -10.06 -16.96 -13.57
CA PHE A 174 -9.96 -18.18 -12.73
C PHE A 174 -9.88 -17.87 -11.25
N THR A 175 -9.11 -16.87 -10.86
CA THR A 175 -9.05 -16.42 -9.46
C THR A 175 -10.43 -15.99 -8.95
N ALA A 176 -11.13 -15.16 -9.72
CA ALA A 176 -12.45 -14.67 -9.35
C ALA A 176 -13.49 -15.80 -9.28
N LEU A 177 -13.42 -16.76 -10.21
CA LEU A 177 -14.29 -17.93 -10.22
C LEU A 177 -14.06 -18.83 -9.00
N ALA A 178 -12.80 -19.11 -8.66
CA ALA A 178 -12.44 -19.90 -7.48
C ALA A 178 -12.94 -19.22 -6.17
N GLU A 179 -12.74 -17.91 -6.04
CA GLU A 179 -13.21 -17.14 -4.89
C GLU A 179 -14.74 -17.10 -4.78
N LEU A 180 -15.44 -16.94 -5.92
CA LEU A 180 -16.90 -16.96 -5.99
C LEU A 180 -17.45 -18.35 -5.61
N SER A 181 -16.89 -19.41 -6.19
CA SER A 181 -17.33 -20.80 -5.92
C SER A 181 -17.12 -21.16 -4.46
N THR A 182 -15.96 -20.80 -3.87
CA THR A 182 -15.67 -21.03 -2.46
C THR A 182 -16.72 -20.34 -1.58
N ARG A 183 -17.04 -19.07 -1.86
CA ARG A 183 -18.05 -18.34 -1.10
C ARG A 183 -19.44 -19.03 -1.20
N GLN A 184 -19.86 -19.39 -2.42
CA GLN A 184 -21.17 -20.01 -2.62
C GLN A 184 -21.30 -21.38 -1.92
N ILE A 185 -20.23 -22.18 -1.95
CA ILE A 185 -20.18 -23.46 -1.23
C ILE A 185 -20.27 -23.21 0.28
N ALA A 186 -19.45 -22.29 0.80
CA ALA A 186 -19.46 -21.96 2.23
C ALA A 186 -20.83 -21.44 2.71
N GLU A 187 -21.50 -20.59 1.91
CA GLU A 187 -22.85 -20.10 2.15
C GLU A 187 -23.89 -21.26 2.18
N SER A 188 -23.78 -22.21 1.23
CA SER A 188 -24.71 -23.32 1.17
C SER A 188 -24.58 -24.31 2.31
N GLU A 189 -23.39 -24.43 2.88
CA GLU A 189 -23.06 -25.33 3.98
C GLU A 189 -23.08 -24.64 5.35
N ASN A 190 -23.32 -23.34 5.41
CA ASN A 190 -23.22 -22.50 6.62
C ASN A 190 -21.86 -22.70 7.33
N ALA A 191 -20.78 -22.76 6.56
CA ALA A 191 -19.44 -23.02 7.09
C ALA A 191 -18.96 -21.86 7.95
N THR A 192 -18.43 -22.17 9.14
CA THR A 192 -17.87 -21.21 10.11
C THR A 192 -16.49 -21.64 10.56
N GLY A 193 -15.65 -20.68 10.92
CA GLY A 193 -14.28 -20.93 11.37
C GLY A 193 -13.36 -21.44 10.26
N MET A 194 -12.21 -21.98 10.68
CA MET A 194 -11.18 -22.55 9.81
C MET A 194 -11.24 -24.06 9.80
#